data_110f7764ee937b165f35dffc85ba7b82
#
_entry.id   110f7764ee937b165f35dffc85ba7b82
#
_cell.length_a   1.000
_cell.length_b   1.000
_cell.length_c   1.000
_cell.angle_alpha   90.00
_cell.angle_beta   90.00
_cell.angle_gamma   90.00
#
_symmetry.space_group_name_H-M   'P 1'
#
loop_
_entity.id
_entity.type
_entity.pdbx_description
1 polymer ?
#
loop_
_entity_poly.entity_id
_entity_poly.type
_entity_poly.pdbx_seq_one_letter_code
_entity_poly.pdbx_strand_id
1 'polypeptide(L)'
;MDEQALFTDFWIKEAKTTRNVLARIPDGGNYYLSIDADGLDPTIMPAVDGPAPGGVTFVQARQLIHGLVRKGRVVGMDIVEIQPSKDNASKLTCVTAGRLIVNLIGSTIKAGYFDK
;
A
#
# COMPACT_ATOMS: atom_id res chain seq x y z
N MET A 1 19.26 -2.55 -3.06
CA MET A 1 18.10 -2.77 -3.95
C MET A 1 17.27 -1.53 -3.96
N ASP A 2 16.94 -1.06 -5.13
CA ASP A 2 16.15 0.14 -5.29
C ASP A 2 14.69 -0.15 -4.91
N GLU A 3 14.06 0.81 -4.26
CA GLU A 3 12.69 0.67 -3.73
C GLU A 3 11.67 0.38 -4.83
N GLN A 4 11.87 0.97 -5.99
CA GLN A 4 11.01 0.76 -7.14
C GLN A 4 11.09 -0.67 -7.67
N ALA A 5 12.29 -1.26 -7.69
CA ALA A 5 12.46 -2.67 -8.03
C ALA A 5 11.76 -3.59 -7.03
N LEU A 6 11.74 -3.21 -5.74
CA LEU A 6 11.03 -3.98 -4.72
C LEU A 6 9.53 -4.01 -4.98
N PHE A 7 8.93 -2.88 -5.32
CA PHE A 7 7.47 -2.79 -5.48
C PHE A 7 6.98 -3.18 -6.88
N THR A 8 7.77 -2.91 -7.91
CA THR A 8 7.35 -3.13 -9.30
C THR A 8 7.80 -4.49 -9.80
N ASP A 9 9.08 -4.71 -9.88
CA ASP A 9 9.62 -5.92 -10.52
C ASP A 9 9.51 -7.13 -9.60
N PHE A 10 9.80 -6.94 -8.35
CA PHE A 10 9.82 -8.02 -7.38
C PHE A 10 8.42 -8.51 -7.06
N TRP A 11 7.48 -7.59 -6.85
CA TRP A 11 6.10 -7.91 -6.59
C TRP A 11 5.48 -8.73 -7.72
N ILE A 12 5.69 -8.30 -8.95
CA ILE A 12 5.06 -8.90 -10.12
C ILE A 12 5.69 -10.25 -10.46
N LYS A 13 7.01 -10.36 -10.34
CA LYS A 13 7.73 -11.54 -10.85
C LYS A 13 7.98 -12.63 -9.81
N GLU A 14 8.25 -12.27 -8.58
CA GLU A 14 8.81 -13.21 -7.60
C GLU A 14 8.03 -13.31 -6.30
N ALA A 15 7.33 -12.28 -5.89
CA ALA A 15 6.60 -12.31 -4.63
C ALA A 15 5.31 -13.09 -4.77
N LYS A 16 5.27 -14.27 -4.20
CA LYS A 16 4.07 -15.11 -4.17
C LYS A 16 3.12 -14.70 -3.05
N THR A 17 3.63 -14.04 -2.02
CA THR A 17 2.84 -13.59 -0.86
C THR A 17 3.38 -12.28 -0.31
N THR A 18 2.53 -11.54 0.40
CA THR A 18 2.95 -10.33 1.11
C THR A 18 4.06 -10.60 2.12
N ARG A 19 4.09 -11.81 2.70
CA ARG A 19 5.16 -12.24 3.61
C ARG A 19 6.52 -12.21 2.94
N ASN A 20 6.62 -12.66 1.69
CA ASN A 20 7.90 -12.66 0.95
C ASN A 20 8.41 -11.25 0.71
N VAL A 21 7.51 -10.32 0.41
CA VAL A 21 7.87 -8.90 0.24
C VAL A 21 8.35 -8.33 1.58
N LEU A 22 7.59 -8.53 2.64
CA LEU A 22 7.93 -8.01 3.97
C LEU A 22 9.25 -8.57 4.50
N ALA A 23 9.55 -9.83 4.21
CA ALA A 23 10.80 -10.46 4.64
C ALA A 23 12.05 -9.78 4.06
N ARG A 24 11.92 -9.04 2.96
CA ARG A 24 13.03 -8.32 2.32
C ARG A 24 13.20 -6.89 2.83
N ILE A 25 12.28 -6.40 3.60
CA ILE A 25 12.37 -5.07 4.21
C ILE A 25 13.13 -5.22 5.52
N PRO A 26 14.17 -4.40 5.78
CA PRO A 26 14.92 -4.47 7.04
C PRO A 26 14.02 -4.23 8.26
N ASP A 27 14.27 -4.96 9.35
CA ASP A 27 13.57 -4.77 10.60
C ASP A 27 14.08 -3.54 11.36
N GLY A 28 13.21 -2.96 12.18
CA GLY A 28 13.57 -1.91 13.13
C GLY A 28 13.82 -0.53 12.53
N GLY A 29 13.54 -0.36 11.24
CA GLY A 29 13.74 0.92 10.57
C GLY A 29 12.61 1.92 10.81
N ASN A 30 12.85 3.14 10.38
CA ASN A 30 11.82 4.15 10.17
C ASN A 30 11.43 4.10 8.69
N TYR A 31 10.14 3.93 8.41
CA TYR A 31 9.66 3.75 7.04
C TYR A 31 8.73 4.88 6.64
N TYR A 32 8.88 5.32 5.40
CA TYR A 32 7.90 6.16 4.74
C TYR A 32 7.15 5.29 3.72
N LEU A 33 5.84 5.23 3.82
CA LEU A 33 5.01 4.43 2.91
C LEU A 33 4.44 5.31 1.81
N SER A 34 4.88 5.06 0.58
CA SER A 34 4.29 5.68 -0.60
C SER A 34 3.52 4.64 -1.40
N ILE A 35 2.26 4.91 -1.65
CA ILE A 35 1.40 4.03 -2.43
C ILE A 35 1.08 4.72 -3.75
N ASP A 36 1.54 4.12 -4.85
CA ASP A 36 1.15 4.53 -6.19
C ASP A 36 -0.17 3.83 -6.55
N ALA A 37 -1.21 4.60 -6.79
CA ALA A 37 -2.53 4.07 -7.13
C ALA A 37 -2.50 3.23 -8.41
N ASP A 38 -1.61 3.53 -9.34
CA ASP A 38 -1.42 2.75 -10.58
C ASP A 38 -0.91 1.32 -10.29
N GLY A 39 -0.26 1.12 -9.17
CA GLY A 39 0.23 -0.19 -8.74
C GLY A 39 -0.84 -1.10 -8.14
N LEU A 40 -2.00 -0.55 -7.80
CA LEU A 40 -3.11 -1.35 -7.31
C LEU A 40 -4.00 -1.79 -8.48
N ASP A 41 -4.74 -2.87 -8.27
CA ASP A 41 -5.58 -3.41 -9.32
C ASP A 41 -6.71 -2.42 -9.67
N PRO A 42 -7.02 -2.22 -10.97
CA PRO A 42 -8.08 -1.30 -11.39
C PRO A 42 -9.49 -1.73 -10.98
N THR A 43 -9.67 -2.94 -10.49
CA THR A 43 -10.94 -3.36 -9.88
C THR A 43 -11.23 -2.63 -8.58
N ILE A 44 -10.20 -2.06 -7.94
CA ILE A 44 -10.34 -1.29 -6.69
C ILE A 44 -9.88 0.16 -6.82
N MET A 45 -9.04 0.48 -7.80
CA MET A 45 -8.54 1.83 -8.09
C MET A 45 -8.55 2.12 -9.58
N PRO A 46 -9.73 2.32 -10.18
CA PRO A 46 -9.82 2.59 -11.62
C PRO A 46 -9.44 4.01 -12.02
N ALA A 47 -9.49 4.98 -11.11
CA ALA A 47 -9.29 6.40 -11.43
C ALA A 47 -7.81 6.78 -11.39
N VAL A 48 -7.05 6.24 -12.33
CA VAL A 48 -5.62 6.45 -12.52
C VAL A 48 -5.34 6.65 -14.01
N ASP A 49 -4.16 7.16 -14.36
CA ASP A 49 -3.81 7.39 -15.76
C ASP A 49 -3.52 6.11 -16.54
N GLY A 50 -2.84 5.17 -15.91
CA GLY A 50 -2.41 3.93 -16.53
C GLY A 50 -2.95 2.69 -15.83
N PRO A 51 -4.28 2.45 -15.84
CA PRO A 51 -4.81 1.26 -15.19
C PRO A 51 -4.31 -0.01 -15.89
N ALA A 52 -3.79 -0.96 -15.11
CA ALA A 52 -3.28 -2.22 -15.63
C ALA A 52 -3.80 -3.38 -14.78
N PRO A 53 -4.41 -4.39 -15.42
CA PRO A 53 -4.87 -5.59 -14.71
C PRO A 53 -3.72 -6.33 -14.01
N GLY A 54 -4.03 -7.03 -12.94
CA GLY A 54 -3.04 -7.82 -12.20
C GLY A 54 -2.27 -7.02 -11.16
N GLY A 55 -2.77 -5.86 -10.76
CA GLY A 55 -2.18 -5.05 -9.71
C GLY A 55 -2.37 -5.62 -8.30
N VAL A 56 -1.83 -4.94 -7.34
CA VAL A 56 -1.95 -5.30 -5.92
C VAL A 56 -3.41 -5.24 -5.49
N THR A 57 -3.89 -6.30 -4.87
CA THR A 57 -5.27 -6.35 -4.36
C THR A 57 -5.39 -5.55 -3.06
N PHE A 58 -6.63 -5.21 -2.68
CA PHE A 58 -6.88 -4.53 -1.41
C PHE A 58 -6.37 -5.34 -0.21
N VAL A 59 -6.60 -6.65 -0.21
CA VAL A 59 -6.15 -7.53 0.88
C VAL A 59 -4.63 -7.55 0.97
N GLN A 60 -3.94 -7.63 -0.17
CA GLN A 60 -2.48 -7.60 -0.21
C GLN A 60 -1.93 -6.26 0.29
N ALA A 61 -2.50 -5.14 -0.17
CA ALA A 61 -2.09 -3.80 0.28
C ALA A 61 -2.29 -3.66 1.80
N ARG A 62 -3.42 -4.11 2.32
CA ARG A 62 -3.70 -4.10 3.76
C ARG A 62 -2.69 -4.94 4.54
N GLN A 63 -2.37 -6.14 4.05
CA GLN A 63 -1.38 -7.02 4.69
C GLN A 63 0.00 -6.39 4.72
N LEU A 64 0.40 -5.72 3.63
CA LEU A 64 1.68 -5.00 3.57
C LEU A 64 1.72 -3.85 4.58
N ILE A 65 0.64 -3.06 4.68
CA ILE A 65 0.52 -1.97 5.64
C ILE A 65 0.67 -2.50 7.07
N HIS A 66 -0.11 -3.52 7.42
CA HIS A 66 -0.08 -4.10 8.77
C HIS A 66 1.27 -4.73 9.10
N GLY A 67 1.87 -5.41 8.13
CA GLY A 67 3.19 -6.03 8.31
C GLY A 67 4.29 -5.00 8.47
N LEU A 68 4.28 -3.94 7.67
CA LEU A 68 5.28 -2.88 7.74
C LEU A 68 5.25 -2.16 9.09
N VAL A 69 4.05 -1.86 9.59
CA VAL A 69 3.86 -1.23 10.91
C VAL A 69 4.52 -2.02 12.04
N ARG A 70 4.56 -3.35 11.91
CA ARG A 70 5.16 -4.23 12.93
C ARG A 70 6.65 -4.47 12.74
N LYS A 71 7.20 -4.19 11.55
CA LYS A 71 8.62 -4.37 11.28
C LYS A 71 9.50 -3.27 11.88
N GLY A 72 8.93 -2.11 12.09
CA GLY A 72 9.62 -0.96 12.64
C GLY A 72 8.62 0.17 12.86
N ARG A 73 8.95 1.36 12.43
CA ARG A 73 8.09 2.52 12.63
C ARG A 73 7.74 3.20 11.32
N VAL A 74 6.49 3.19 10.93
CA VAL A 74 6.00 3.98 9.81
C VAL A 74 5.82 5.43 10.29
N VAL A 75 6.59 6.34 9.73
CA VAL A 75 6.65 7.75 10.15
C VAL A 75 5.86 8.68 9.25
N GLY A 76 5.41 8.21 8.10
CA GLY A 76 4.60 8.99 7.19
C GLY A 76 4.09 8.14 6.03
N MET A 77 3.09 8.67 5.31
CA MET A 77 2.58 8.03 4.10
C MET A 77 2.06 9.05 3.11
N ASP A 78 2.00 8.63 1.86
CA ASP A 78 1.20 9.28 0.84
C ASP A 78 0.54 8.24 -0.07
N ILE A 79 -0.46 8.68 -0.80
CA ILE A 79 -1.05 7.93 -1.92
C ILE A 79 -1.06 8.89 -3.11
N VAL A 80 -0.41 8.50 -4.18
CA VAL A 80 -0.20 9.34 -5.36
C VAL A 80 -0.92 8.77 -6.59
N GLU A 81 -1.00 9.56 -7.64
CA GLU A 81 -1.54 9.18 -8.96
C GLU A 81 -3.05 8.94 -8.98
N ILE A 82 -3.80 9.38 -7.97
CA ILE A 82 -5.26 9.35 -8.02
C ILE A 82 -5.77 10.54 -8.83
N GLN A 83 -6.70 10.26 -9.75
CA GLN A 83 -7.40 11.28 -10.52
C GLN A 83 -8.89 11.26 -10.18
N PRO A 84 -9.34 11.99 -9.17
CA PRO A 84 -10.72 11.92 -8.68
C PRO A 84 -11.77 12.20 -9.74
N SER A 85 -11.47 13.04 -10.72
CA SER A 85 -12.37 13.35 -11.83
C SER A 85 -12.65 12.16 -12.74
N LYS A 86 -11.80 11.14 -12.74
CA LYS A 86 -11.97 9.91 -13.51
C LYS A 86 -12.65 8.79 -12.73
N ASP A 87 -13.00 9.04 -11.47
CA ASP A 87 -13.57 8.00 -10.62
C ASP A 87 -14.98 7.63 -11.08
N ASN A 88 -15.38 6.40 -10.75
CA ASN A 88 -16.71 5.92 -11.09
C ASN A 88 -17.78 6.58 -10.20
N ALA A 89 -19.06 6.29 -10.48
CA ALA A 89 -20.18 6.89 -9.77
C ALA A 89 -20.16 6.60 -8.26
N SER A 90 -19.65 5.44 -7.85
CA SER A 90 -19.54 5.06 -6.44
C SER A 90 -18.31 5.64 -5.75
N LYS A 91 -17.43 6.35 -6.49
CA LYS A 91 -16.21 6.92 -5.95
C LYS A 91 -15.25 5.86 -5.39
N LEU A 92 -15.19 4.71 -6.03
CA LEU A 92 -14.48 3.55 -5.53
C LEU A 92 -12.99 3.82 -5.26
N THR A 93 -12.30 4.53 -6.16
CA THR A 93 -10.88 4.84 -5.99
C THR A 93 -10.64 5.69 -4.74
N CYS A 94 -11.44 6.73 -4.56
CA CYS A 94 -11.32 7.61 -3.39
C CYS A 94 -11.68 6.88 -2.10
N VAL A 95 -12.70 6.02 -2.13
CA VAL A 95 -13.08 5.19 -0.98
C VAL A 95 -11.98 4.20 -0.63
N THR A 96 -11.40 3.54 -1.62
CA THR A 96 -10.28 2.59 -1.42
C THR A 96 -9.08 3.29 -0.80
N ALA A 97 -8.72 4.46 -1.31
CA ALA A 97 -7.62 5.26 -0.75
C ALA A 97 -7.87 5.61 0.72
N GLY A 98 -9.06 6.10 1.04
CA GLY A 98 -9.45 6.40 2.41
C GLY A 98 -9.38 5.18 3.33
N ARG A 99 -9.82 4.02 2.85
CA ARG A 99 -9.75 2.76 3.59
C ARG A 99 -8.31 2.32 3.87
N LEU A 100 -7.40 2.51 2.93
CA LEU A 100 -5.98 2.19 3.16
C LEU A 100 -5.37 3.11 4.22
N ILE A 101 -5.70 4.39 4.20
CA ILE A 101 -5.25 5.35 5.22
C ILE A 101 -5.77 4.94 6.60
N VAL A 102 -7.05 4.61 6.72
CA VAL A 102 -7.65 4.18 7.98
C VAL A 102 -7.02 2.88 8.47
N ASN A 103 -6.69 1.94 7.57
CA ASN A 103 -5.97 0.73 7.92
C ASN A 103 -4.59 1.02 8.49
N LEU A 104 -3.85 1.98 7.94
CA LEU A 104 -2.56 2.38 8.50
C LEU A 104 -2.73 2.97 9.90
N ILE A 105 -3.63 3.93 10.06
CA ILE A 105 -3.87 4.57 11.37
C ILE A 105 -4.27 3.53 12.41
N GLY A 106 -5.24 2.68 12.11
CA GLY A 106 -5.68 1.62 13.03
C GLY A 106 -4.57 0.64 13.39
N SER A 107 -3.74 0.31 12.40
CA SER A 107 -2.60 -0.60 12.61
C SER A 107 -1.55 0.01 13.54
N THR A 108 -1.25 1.30 13.39
CA THR A 108 -0.30 1.99 14.28
C THR A 108 -0.83 2.08 15.72
N ILE A 109 -2.12 2.34 15.89
CA ILE A 109 -2.75 2.35 17.21
C ILE A 109 -2.65 0.96 17.85
N LYS A 110 -3.00 -0.08 17.10
CA LYS A 110 -2.95 -1.46 17.59
C LYS A 110 -1.53 -1.91 17.93
N ALA A 111 -0.53 -1.42 17.20
CA ALA A 111 0.88 -1.73 17.43
C ALA A 111 1.49 -0.94 18.59
N GLY A 112 0.74 -0.08 19.26
CA GLY A 112 1.20 0.66 20.43
C GLY A 112 2.01 1.91 20.14
N TYR A 113 1.93 2.48 18.93
CA TYR A 113 2.71 3.68 18.57
C TYR A 113 2.44 4.87 19.49
N PHE A 114 1.24 4.94 20.06
CA PHE A 114 0.78 6.05 20.88
C PHE A 114 0.67 5.68 22.37
N ASP A 115 1.09 4.48 22.72
CA ASP A 115 1.11 4.06 24.12
C ASP A 115 2.23 4.81 24.88
N LYS A 116 1.94 5.16 26.12
CA LYS A 116 2.91 5.86 26.98
C LYS A 116 3.63 4.90 27.91
#